data_c821f840cd2e0d0df875173bcaa66ff0
#
_entry.id   c821f840cd2e0d0df875173bcaa66ff0
#
_cell.length_a   1.000
_cell.length_b   1.000
_cell.length_c   1.000
_cell.angle_alpha   90.00
_cell.angle_beta   90.00
_cell.angle_gamma   90.00
#
_symmetry.space_group_name_H-M   'P 1'
#
loop_
_entity.id
_entity.type
_entity.pdbx_description
1 polymer ?
#
loop_
_entity_poly.entity_id
_entity_poly.type
_entity_poly.pdbx_seq_one_letter_code
_entity_poly.pdbx_strand_id
1 'polypeptide(L)'
;MAVTNYRYLFVDLLTNTIIAELPLTGVGFTQQLNQPGNFQGHLLISGINTAQFNVDASTIPGKCGLYVDRNGILVWGGVIWGRTYNSQSQELSLTAQEWMSYFAHRRVNEDTSFSNIDQLVIAKTLIENAQAQPYGDIGVGYNSHGQTTSGVLVDRVYYGYELKNVFEAVQDLSRQDDGFDFVIDVSYDLITGLPRKDFNTYYPRSGVAYTTTNINIPVFEFPAGNMVEYEYPEDGSLVANTMYTLGAGSNEG
;
A
#
# COMPACT_ATOMS: atom_id res chain seq x y z
N MET A 1 13.79 -18.80 -22.98
CA MET A 1 13.04 -18.09 -21.95
C MET A 1 13.75 -16.76 -21.68
N ALA A 2 13.02 -15.65 -21.69
CA ALA A 2 13.64 -14.38 -21.30
C ALA A 2 13.97 -14.44 -19.80
N VAL A 3 15.18 -14.06 -19.42
CA VAL A 3 15.60 -14.00 -18.02
C VAL A 3 14.87 -12.80 -17.39
N THR A 4 14.11 -13.03 -16.34
CA THR A 4 13.48 -11.95 -15.59
C THR A 4 14.53 -11.24 -14.76
N ASN A 5 14.70 -9.94 -15.00
CA ASN A 5 15.64 -9.09 -14.28
C ASN A 5 14.90 -8.26 -13.23
N TYR A 6 15.35 -8.33 -11.98
CA TYR A 6 14.86 -7.50 -10.88
C TYR A 6 15.93 -6.49 -10.48
N ARG A 7 15.50 -5.25 -10.25
CA ARG A 7 16.31 -4.17 -9.70
C ARG A 7 15.63 -3.61 -8.46
N TYR A 8 16.41 -3.23 -7.47
CA TYR A 8 15.91 -2.70 -6.20
C TYR A 8 16.44 -1.29 -6.01
N LEU A 9 15.57 -0.31 -6.18
CA LEU A 9 15.91 1.11 -6.17
C LEU A 9 15.58 1.68 -4.79
N PHE A 10 16.60 2.14 -4.09
CA PHE A 10 16.48 2.76 -2.78
C PHE A 10 16.41 4.28 -2.94
N VAL A 11 15.42 4.89 -2.30
CA VAL A 11 15.13 6.32 -2.43
C VAL A 11 15.08 7.01 -1.07
N ASP A 12 15.42 8.29 -1.04
CA ASP A 12 15.08 9.15 0.08
C ASP A 12 13.56 9.32 0.16
N LEU A 13 13.00 9.17 1.36
CA LEU A 13 11.56 9.14 1.57
C LEU A 13 10.85 10.44 1.20
N LEU A 14 11.47 11.58 1.52
CA LEU A 14 10.85 12.90 1.32
C LEU A 14 11.06 13.44 -0.09
N THR A 15 12.25 13.23 -0.65
CA THR A 15 12.59 13.80 -1.98
C THR A 15 12.33 12.83 -3.13
N ASN A 16 12.09 11.55 -2.83
CA ASN A 16 11.98 10.46 -3.81
C ASN A 16 13.22 10.32 -4.73
N THR A 17 14.36 10.88 -4.31
CA THR A 17 15.61 10.79 -5.04
C THR A 17 16.24 9.40 -4.87
N ILE A 18 16.66 8.78 -5.98
CA ILE A 18 17.33 7.48 -5.93
C ILE A 18 18.72 7.67 -5.28
N ILE A 19 18.94 6.95 -4.16
CA ILE A 19 20.21 6.96 -3.41
C ILE A 19 21.11 5.84 -3.89
N ALA A 20 20.54 4.65 -4.12
CA ALA A 20 21.31 3.45 -4.48
C ALA A 20 20.43 2.44 -5.24
N GLU A 21 21.11 1.56 -5.97
CA GLU A 21 20.57 0.29 -6.44
C GLU A 21 21.38 -0.83 -5.79
N LEU A 22 20.72 -1.69 -5.01
CA LEU A 22 21.40 -2.74 -4.26
C LEU A 22 20.97 -4.13 -4.74
N PRO A 23 21.92 -5.08 -4.84
CA PRO A 23 21.65 -6.45 -5.30
C PRO A 23 21.07 -7.31 -4.16
N LEU A 24 19.78 -7.17 -3.88
CA LEU A 24 19.11 -7.98 -2.86
C LEU A 24 18.94 -9.43 -3.31
N THR A 25 18.97 -10.34 -2.34
CA THR A 25 18.71 -11.77 -2.49
C THR A 25 17.57 -12.20 -1.56
N GLY A 26 16.98 -13.39 -1.81
CA GLY A 26 15.90 -13.92 -0.97
C GLY A 26 14.69 -12.97 -0.88
N VAL A 27 14.41 -12.22 -1.94
CA VAL A 27 13.35 -11.23 -1.94
C VAL A 27 11.99 -11.88 -2.06
N GLY A 28 11.10 -11.49 -1.16
CA GLY A 28 9.67 -11.77 -1.23
C GLY A 28 8.86 -10.50 -0.95
N PHE A 29 7.78 -10.30 -1.71
CA PHE A 29 6.86 -9.19 -1.47
C PHE A 29 5.43 -9.58 -1.78
N THR A 30 4.49 -8.90 -1.13
CA THR A 30 3.05 -9.04 -1.36
C THR A 30 2.47 -7.66 -1.67
N GLN A 31 1.44 -7.65 -2.52
CA GLN A 31 0.58 -6.49 -2.72
C GLN A 31 -0.81 -6.82 -2.17
N GLN A 32 -1.41 -5.86 -1.51
CA GLN A 32 -2.73 -6.03 -0.91
C GLN A 32 -3.62 -4.84 -1.23
N LEU A 33 -4.89 -5.13 -1.49
CA LEU A 33 -5.91 -4.12 -1.69
C LEU A 33 -6.42 -3.63 -0.33
N ASN A 34 -6.64 -2.33 -0.17
CA ASN A 34 -7.16 -1.69 1.04
C ASN A 34 -6.28 -1.83 2.30
N GLN A 35 -5.05 -2.30 2.14
CA GLN A 35 -4.06 -2.43 3.22
C GLN A 35 -2.65 -2.55 2.64
N PRO A 36 -1.60 -2.20 3.40
CA PRO A 36 -0.23 -2.30 2.90
C PRO A 36 0.26 -3.75 2.86
N GLY A 37 0.78 -4.18 1.71
CA GLY A 37 1.54 -5.42 1.59
C GLY A 37 2.93 -5.31 2.22
N ASN A 38 3.63 -6.44 2.30
CA ASN A 38 4.92 -6.56 2.97
C ASN A 38 6.05 -6.87 1.98
N PHE A 39 7.26 -6.54 2.38
CA PHE A 39 8.50 -6.86 1.67
C PHE A 39 9.54 -7.37 2.66
N GLN A 40 10.33 -8.35 2.21
CA GLN A 40 11.57 -8.80 2.85
C GLN A 40 12.65 -9.04 1.80
N GLY A 41 13.88 -8.82 2.18
CA GLY A 41 15.03 -9.09 1.32
C GLY A 41 16.33 -9.01 2.09
N HIS A 42 17.38 -9.57 1.53
CA HIS A 42 18.68 -9.68 2.18
C HIS A 42 19.78 -9.13 1.30
N LEU A 43 20.75 -8.47 1.92
CA LEU A 43 21.96 -7.99 1.28
C LEU A 43 23.18 -8.62 1.94
N LEU A 44 23.96 -9.38 1.18
CA LEU A 44 25.24 -9.93 1.64
C LEU A 44 26.29 -8.82 1.62
N ILE A 45 26.78 -8.43 2.79
CA ILE A 45 27.74 -7.31 2.93
C ILE A 45 29.18 -7.74 2.61
N SER A 46 29.55 -9.01 2.80
CA SER A 46 30.91 -9.55 2.64
C SER A 46 31.39 -9.58 1.21
N GLY A 47 31.06 -8.93 0.31
CA GLY A 47 31.55 -8.88 -1.08
C GLY A 47 31.23 -7.55 -1.73
N ILE A 48 30.64 -6.65 -0.98
CA ILE A 48 30.16 -5.37 -1.47
C ILE A 48 31.01 -4.26 -0.86
N ASN A 49 31.44 -3.32 -1.67
CA ASN A 49 31.96 -2.06 -1.17
C ASN A 49 30.80 -1.22 -0.63
N THR A 50 30.50 -1.36 0.66
CA THR A 50 29.37 -0.71 1.32
C THR A 50 29.43 0.81 1.22
N ALA A 51 30.61 1.38 1.14
CA ALA A 51 30.79 2.82 0.95
C ALA A 51 30.42 3.23 -0.50
N GLN A 52 30.78 2.42 -1.48
CA GLN A 52 30.47 2.69 -2.90
C GLN A 52 28.96 2.62 -3.17
N PHE A 53 28.28 1.66 -2.54
CA PHE A 53 26.83 1.48 -2.69
C PHE A 53 26.01 2.30 -1.68
N ASN A 54 26.66 3.06 -0.80
CA ASN A 54 26.01 3.91 0.20
C ASN A 54 24.95 3.15 1.06
N VAL A 55 25.26 1.89 1.40
CA VAL A 55 24.30 0.96 2.03
C VAL A 55 23.69 1.53 3.30
N ASP A 56 24.52 2.15 4.17
CA ASP A 56 24.03 2.70 5.43
C ASP A 56 23.00 3.81 5.24
N ALA A 57 23.26 4.75 4.34
CA ALA A 57 22.37 5.89 4.11
C ALA A 57 21.09 5.48 3.34
N SER A 58 21.20 4.48 2.44
CA SER A 58 20.08 4.05 1.59
C SER A 58 19.10 3.11 2.29
N THR A 59 19.44 2.57 3.47
CA THR A 59 18.61 1.58 4.17
C THR A 59 18.11 2.03 5.53
N ILE A 60 18.15 3.33 5.85
CA ILE A 60 17.71 3.85 7.17
C ILE A 60 16.19 3.67 7.32
N PRO A 61 15.71 2.91 8.32
CA PRO A 61 14.29 2.76 8.58
C PRO A 61 13.58 4.10 8.83
N GLY A 62 12.39 4.27 8.23
CA GLY A 62 11.58 5.48 8.32
C GLY A 62 12.12 6.70 7.58
N LYS A 63 13.30 6.59 6.92
CA LYS A 63 13.89 7.65 6.09
C LYS A 63 14.08 7.24 4.63
N CYS A 64 14.07 5.96 4.35
CA CYS A 64 14.27 5.43 3.01
C CYS A 64 13.06 4.65 2.55
N GLY A 65 12.78 4.76 1.27
CA GLY A 65 11.84 3.93 0.54
C GLY A 65 12.56 2.99 -0.41
N LEU A 66 11.81 2.02 -0.91
CA LEU A 66 12.26 1.02 -1.85
C LEU A 66 11.26 0.85 -2.98
N TYR A 67 11.75 0.76 -4.22
CA TYR A 67 10.98 0.30 -5.37
C TYR A 67 11.56 -0.99 -5.92
N VAL A 68 10.69 -1.89 -6.36
CA VAL A 68 11.05 -3.10 -7.09
C VAL A 68 10.71 -2.92 -8.55
N ASP A 69 11.74 -2.95 -9.38
CA ASP A 69 11.62 -2.93 -10.85
C ASP A 69 11.75 -4.36 -11.37
N ARG A 70 10.83 -4.76 -12.24
CA ARG A 70 10.85 -6.02 -12.95
C ARG A 70 10.86 -5.75 -14.46
N ASN A 71 12.00 -5.94 -15.11
CA ASN A 71 12.17 -5.72 -16.54
C ASN A 71 11.78 -4.30 -17.01
N GLY A 72 12.08 -3.26 -16.22
CA GLY A 72 11.76 -1.87 -16.55
C GLY A 72 10.34 -1.42 -16.14
N ILE A 73 9.62 -2.22 -15.37
CA ILE A 73 8.30 -1.89 -14.83
C ILE A 73 8.36 -1.95 -13.31
N LEU A 74 7.95 -0.87 -12.64
CA LEU A 74 7.81 -0.88 -11.19
C LEU A 74 6.61 -1.77 -10.81
N VAL A 75 6.88 -2.78 -9.97
CA VAL A 75 5.88 -3.77 -9.55
C VAL A 75 5.58 -3.70 -8.07
N TRP A 76 6.38 -3.00 -7.29
CA TRP A 76 6.19 -2.82 -5.87
C TRP A 76 6.93 -1.57 -5.38
N GLY A 77 6.46 -0.96 -4.29
CA GLY A 77 7.17 0.12 -3.62
C GLY A 77 6.63 0.37 -2.21
N GLY A 78 7.52 0.81 -1.31
CA GLY A 78 7.15 1.04 0.08
C GLY A 78 8.25 1.67 0.92
N VAL A 79 7.96 1.81 2.21
CA VAL A 79 8.85 2.39 3.22
C VAL A 79 9.62 1.28 3.93
N ILE A 80 10.92 1.45 4.09
CA ILE A 80 11.75 0.55 4.90
C ILE A 80 11.45 0.84 6.38
N TRP A 81 10.91 -0.16 7.08
CA TRP A 81 10.57 -0.03 8.51
C TRP A 81 11.56 -0.76 9.42
N GLY A 82 12.29 -1.70 8.88
CA GLY A 82 13.27 -2.45 9.68
C GLY A 82 14.50 -2.85 8.90
N ARG A 83 15.63 -2.87 9.60
CA ARG A 83 16.87 -3.48 9.13
C ARG A 83 17.59 -4.17 10.28
N THR A 84 18.16 -5.33 10.00
CA THR A 84 18.95 -6.09 10.99
C THR A 84 20.21 -6.61 10.34
N TYR A 85 21.36 -6.26 10.93
CA TYR A 85 22.65 -6.79 10.50
C TYR A 85 23.06 -7.97 11.38
N ASN A 86 23.36 -9.08 10.73
CA ASN A 86 23.94 -10.25 11.39
C ASN A 86 25.45 -10.31 11.09
N SER A 87 26.28 -10.11 12.11
CA SER A 87 27.74 -10.09 11.98
C SER A 87 28.35 -11.45 11.68
N GLN A 88 27.64 -12.54 11.99
CA GLN A 88 28.12 -13.91 11.77
C GLN A 88 27.90 -14.33 10.29
N SER A 89 26.74 -14.07 9.75
CA SER A 89 26.43 -14.31 8.33
C SER A 89 26.89 -13.14 7.43
N GLN A 90 27.26 -12.01 7.99
CA GLN A 90 27.56 -10.75 7.26
C GLN A 90 26.42 -10.33 6.33
N GLU A 91 25.21 -10.48 6.79
CA GLU A 91 24.00 -10.21 6.05
C GLU A 91 23.19 -9.10 6.68
N LEU A 92 22.70 -8.18 5.86
CA LEU A 92 21.73 -7.15 6.21
C LEU A 92 20.36 -7.58 5.73
N SER A 93 19.47 -7.87 6.67
CA SER A 93 18.05 -8.18 6.40
C SER A 93 17.24 -6.88 6.42
N LEU A 94 16.37 -6.70 5.43
CA LEU A 94 15.50 -5.56 5.28
C LEU A 94 14.04 -5.99 5.31
N THR A 95 13.21 -5.20 6.01
CA THR A 95 11.76 -5.31 5.99
C THR A 95 11.14 -3.97 5.61
N ALA A 96 10.14 -4.01 4.73
CA ALA A 96 9.41 -2.83 4.29
C ALA A 96 7.92 -3.13 4.14
N GLN A 97 7.10 -2.09 4.09
CA GLN A 97 5.68 -2.18 3.79
C GLN A 97 5.33 -1.16 2.72
N GLU A 98 4.30 -1.46 1.92
CA GLU A 98 3.82 -0.56 0.86
C GLU A 98 3.56 0.86 1.38
N TRP A 99 3.58 1.83 0.48
CA TRP A 99 3.52 3.27 0.79
C TRP A 99 2.37 3.66 1.71
N MET A 100 1.24 2.94 1.67
CA MET A 100 0.11 3.22 2.56
C MET A 100 0.45 3.04 4.04
N SER A 101 1.47 2.25 4.36
CA SER A 101 1.98 2.09 5.74
C SER A 101 2.51 3.39 6.34
N TYR A 102 2.99 4.32 5.51
CA TYR A 102 3.41 5.65 5.97
C TYR A 102 2.26 6.41 6.62
N PHE A 103 1.07 6.34 6.04
CA PHE A 103 -0.12 7.02 6.55
C PHE A 103 -0.67 6.36 7.84
N ALA A 104 -0.24 5.14 8.16
CA ALA A 104 -0.47 4.54 9.48
C ALA A 104 0.33 5.23 10.60
N HIS A 105 1.40 5.94 10.27
CA HIS A 105 2.20 6.74 11.19
C HIS A 105 1.81 8.23 11.20
N ARG A 106 0.84 8.63 10.37
CA ARG A 106 0.31 9.99 10.32
C ARG A 106 -1.03 10.08 11.04
N ARG A 107 -1.33 11.24 11.59
CA ARG A 107 -2.53 11.49 12.39
C ARG A 107 -3.36 12.61 11.80
N VAL A 108 -4.68 12.48 11.89
CA VAL A 108 -5.58 13.62 11.75
C VAL A 108 -5.43 14.44 13.04
N ASN A 109 -4.72 15.54 12.97
CA ASN A 109 -4.33 16.36 14.11
C ASN A 109 -5.09 17.66 14.24
N GLU A 110 -6.04 17.89 13.34
CA GLU A 110 -6.92 19.05 13.32
C GLU A 110 -8.37 18.62 13.16
N ASP A 111 -9.29 19.40 13.74
CA ASP A 111 -10.73 19.15 13.58
C ASP A 111 -11.09 19.30 12.10
N THR A 112 -11.60 18.25 11.51
CA THR A 112 -11.98 18.20 10.09
C THR A 112 -13.40 17.64 9.97
N SER A 113 -14.28 18.40 9.35
CA SER A 113 -15.67 18.00 9.12
C SER A 113 -16.02 18.01 7.64
N PHE A 114 -16.71 16.99 7.22
CA PHE A 114 -17.25 16.84 5.86
C PHE A 114 -18.76 16.67 5.96
N SER A 115 -19.51 17.45 5.21
CA SER A 115 -20.96 17.32 5.15
C SER A 115 -21.39 17.18 3.71
N ASN A 116 -22.06 16.07 3.40
CA ASN A 116 -22.52 15.73 2.06
C ASN A 116 -21.39 15.76 1.01
N ILE A 117 -20.24 15.18 1.35
CA ILE A 117 -19.05 15.10 0.49
C ILE A 117 -18.86 13.68 -0.01
N ASP A 118 -18.41 13.53 -1.26
CA ASP A 118 -18.09 12.23 -1.85
C ASP A 118 -16.97 11.53 -1.06
N GLN A 119 -17.19 10.25 -0.74
CA GLN A 119 -16.26 9.47 0.09
C GLN A 119 -14.84 9.38 -0.48
N LEU A 120 -14.67 9.36 -1.83
CA LEU A 120 -13.35 9.34 -2.46
C LEU A 120 -12.63 10.68 -2.30
N VAL A 121 -13.39 11.78 -2.33
CA VAL A 121 -12.86 13.12 -2.07
C VAL A 121 -12.41 13.24 -0.61
N ILE A 122 -13.17 12.68 0.33
CA ILE A 122 -12.77 12.64 1.76
C ILE A 122 -11.46 11.84 1.91
N ALA A 123 -11.38 10.64 1.35
CA ALA A 123 -10.18 9.81 1.42
C ALA A 123 -8.93 10.53 0.86
N LYS A 124 -9.08 11.15 -0.30
CA LYS A 124 -8.02 11.98 -0.90
C LYS A 124 -7.61 13.13 0.02
N THR A 125 -8.57 13.88 0.56
CA THR A 125 -8.32 15.03 1.43
C THR A 125 -7.57 14.63 2.71
N LEU A 126 -7.87 13.46 3.29
CA LEU A 126 -7.15 12.94 4.46
C LEU A 126 -5.67 12.68 4.13
N ILE A 127 -5.37 12.13 2.95
CA ILE A 127 -3.99 11.91 2.49
C ILE A 127 -3.29 13.25 2.21
N GLU A 128 -3.98 14.20 1.55
CA GLU A 128 -3.44 15.55 1.27
C GLU A 128 -3.10 16.28 2.56
N ASN A 129 -4.01 16.29 3.53
CA ASN A 129 -3.79 16.92 4.83
C ASN A 129 -2.61 16.31 5.58
N ALA A 130 -2.44 14.98 5.50
CA ALA A 130 -1.30 14.30 6.09
C ALA A 130 0.03 14.68 5.42
N GLN A 131 0.05 14.85 4.10
CA GLN A 131 1.23 15.29 3.36
C GLN A 131 1.53 16.79 3.63
N ALA A 132 0.53 17.61 3.86
CA ALA A 132 0.69 19.04 4.19
C ALA A 132 1.29 19.29 5.58
N GLN A 133 1.30 18.28 6.47
CA GLN A 133 1.93 18.39 7.79
C GLN A 133 3.46 18.54 7.66
N PRO A 134 4.15 19.14 8.65
CA PRO A 134 5.60 19.22 8.65
C PRO A 134 6.27 17.87 8.43
N TYR A 135 7.18 17.80 7.46
CA TYR A 135 7.85 16.57 7.02
C TYR A 135 6.88 15.45 6.59
N GLY A 136 5.66 15.84 6.17
CA GLY A 136 4.59 14.91 5.79
C GLY A 136 4.58 14.50 4.33
N ASP A 137 5.09 15.36 3.48
CA ASP A 137 5.07 15.14 2.05
C ASP A 137 6.12 14.10 1.63
N ILE A 138 5.62 12.97 1.14
CA ILE A 138 6.44 11.92 0.54
C ILE A 138 6.23 11.81 -0.97
N GLY A 139 5.56 12.79 -1.57
CA GLY A 139 5.32 12.86 -3.00
C GLY A 139 4.31 11.84 -3.53
N VAL A 140 3.27 11.52 -2.76
CA VAL A 140 2.15 10.72 -3.25
C VAL A 140 1.24 11.59 -4.11
N GLY A 141 1.14 11.23 -5.40
CA GLY A 141 0.18 11.80 -6.34
C GLY A 141 -1.21 11.16 -6.21
N TYR A 142 -2.13 11.53 -7.10
CA TYR A 142 -3.53 11.10 -7.00
C TYR A 142 -4.11 10.68 -8.34
N ASN A 143 -4.83 9.56 -8.30
CA ASN A 143 -5.74 9.08 -9.35
C ASN A 143 -5.14 9.05 -10.77
N SER A 144 -3.94 8.50 -10.90
CA SER A 144 -3.35 8.26 -12.22
C SER A 144 -4.15 7.23 -13.05
N HIS A 145 -4.81 6.29 -12.39
CA HIS A 145 -5.61 5.22 -13.01
C HIS A 145 -6.96 5.00 -12.33
N GLY A 146 -7.22 5.66 -11.19
CA GLY A 146 -8.42 5.48 -10.38
C GLY A 146 -9.54 6.45 -10.73
N GLN A 147 -10.60 6.39 -9.92
CA GLN A 147 -11.75 7.30 -9.99
C GLN A 147 -11.57 8.44 -8.98
N THR A 148 -12.11 9.61 -9.32
CA THR A 148 -12.07 10.79 -8.45
C THR A 148 -13.34 10.98 -7.63
N THR A 149 -14.45 10.35 -8.05
CA THR A 149 -15.75 10.43 -7.39
C THR A 149 -16.47 9.09 -7.49
N SER A 150 -17.23 8.76 -6.44
CA SER A 150 -18.10 7.57 -6.39
C SER A 150 -19.59 7.91 -6.61
N GLY A 151 -19.98 9.16 -6.34
CA GLY A 151 -21.37 9.56 -6.23
C GLY A 151 -21.99 9.23 -4.86
N VAL A 152 -21.27 8.56 -3.96
CA VAL A 152 -21.71 8.26 -2.60
C VAL A 152 -21.30 9.41 -1.68
N LEU A 153 -22.27 10.16 -1.22
CA LEU A 153 -22.07 11.34 -0.37
C LEU A 153 -22.26 10.96 1.10
N VAL A 154 -21.31 11.34 1.94
CA VAL A 154 -21.31 10.99 3.36
C VAL A 154 -20.99 12.19 4.24
N ASP A 155 -21.45 12.13 5.49
CA ASP A 155 -21.06 13.05 6.56
C ASP A 155 -19.99 12.39 7.41
N ARG A 156 -18.90 13.12 7.70
CA ARG A 156 -17.82 12.64 8.56
C ARG A 156 -17.24 13.76 9.39
N VAL A 157 -16.90 13.43 10.62
CA VAL A 157 -16.19 14.34 11.53
C VAL A 157 -15.00 13.58 12.10
N TYR A 158 -13.86 14.20 12.06
CA TYR A 158 -12.62 13.74 12.70
C TYR A 158 -12.19 14.85 13.66
N TYR A 159 -12.06 14.51 14.93
CA TYR A 159 -11.59 15.45 15.93
C TYR A 159 -10.07 15.34 16.10
N GLY A 160 -9.37 16.48 16.05
CA GLY A 160 -7.92 16.53 16.15
C GLY A 160 -7.37 15.92 17.44
N TYR A 161 -8.12 16.05 18.55
CA TYR A 161 -7.72 15.48 19.83
C TYR A 161 -7.72 13.94 19.87
N GLU A 162 -8.49 13.27 18.98
CA GLU A 162 -8.53 11.80 18.88
C GLU A 162 -7.29 11.24 18.19
N LEU A 163 -6.55 12.07 17.48
CA LEU A 163 -5.35 11.68 16.72
C LEU A 163 -5.57 10.42 15.88
N LYS A 164 -6.73 10.32 15.22
CA LYS A 164 -7.09 9.19 14.37
C LYS A 164 -5.98 8.93 13.35
N ASN A 165 -5.58 7.70 13.21
CA ASN A 165 -4.65 7.23 12.20
C ASN A 165 -5.22 7.47 10.79
N VAL A 166 -4.46 8.11 9.92
CA VAL A 166 -4.93 8.48 8.57
C VAL A 166 -5.25 7.26 7.71
N PHE A 167 -4.40 6.22 7.77
CA PHE A 167 -4.68 4.97 7.06
C PHE A 167 -5.97 4.33 7.55
N GLU A 168 -6.17 4.21 8.87
CA GLU A 168 -7.41 3.68 9.44
C GLU A 168 -8.64 4.52 9.06
N ALA A 169 -8.51 5.85 9.02
CA ALA A 169 -9.60 6.72 8.62
C ALA A 169 -10.04 6.47 7.17
N VAL A 170 -9.09 6.26 6.26
CA VAL A 170 -9.36 5.89 4.85
C VAL A 170 -9.94 4.48 4.78
N GLN A 171 -9.40 3.54 5.54
CA GLN A 171 -9.86 2.14 5.57
C GLN A 171 -11.27 2.02 6.14
N ASP A 172 -11.63 2.80 7.15
CA ASP A 172 -12.98 2.84 7.71
C ASP A 172 -14.01 3.36 6.69
N LEU A 173 -13.63 4.33 5.85
CA LEU A 173 -14.47 4.78 4.74
C LEU A 173 -14.66 3.66 3.70
N SER A 174 -13.61 2.96 3.36
CA SER A 174 -13.63 1.90 2.35
C SER A 174 -14.45 0.67 2.76
N ARG A 175 -14.61 0.43 4.05
CA ARG A 175 -15.33 -0.73 4.62
C ARG A 175 -16.82 -0.51 4.84
N GLN A 176 -17.34 0.67 4.53
CA GLN A 176 -18.76 0.95 4.69
C GLN A 176 -19.60 0.24 3.62
N ASP A 177 -20.90 0.19 3.85
CA ASP A 177 -21.85 -0.14 2.80
C ASP A 177 -21.62 0.85 1.65
N ASP A 178 -21.58 0.36 0.41
CA ASP A 178 -21.18 1.15 -0.77
C ASP A 178 -19.77 1.76 -0.69
N GLY A 179 -18.85 1.11 0.04
CA GLY A 179 -17.46 1.50 0.13
C GLY A 179 -16.69 1.35 -1.19
N PHE A 180 -15.40 1.60 -1.15
CA PHE A 180 -14.53 1.62 -2.32
C PHE A 180 -13.24 0.86 -2.06
N ASP A 181 -12.53 0.49 -3.11
CA ASP A 181 -11.18 -0.04 -3.00
C ASP A 181 -10.14 1.05 -3.21
N PHE A 182 -8.97 0.91 -2.59
CA PHE A 182 -7.85 1.83 -2.75
C PHE A 182 -6.50 1.12 -2.72
N VAL A 183 -5.52 1.76 -3.35
CA VAL A 183 -4.12 1.31 -3.39
C VAL A 183 -3.21 2.51 -3.68
N ILE A 184 -1.92 2.41 -3.30
CA ILE A 184 -0.90 3.32 -3.82
C ILE A 184 -0.09 2.56 -4.87
N ASP A 185 -0.42 2.81 -6.14
CA ASP A 185 0.29 2.23 -7.28
C ASP A 185 1.63 2.92 -7.53
N VAL A 186 2.56 2.18 -8.11
CA VAL A 186 3.87 2.69 -8.48
C VAL A 186 4.09 2.56 -9.98
N SER A 187 4.71 3.57 -10.58
CA SER A 187 5.04 3.59 -12.00
C SER A 187 6.26 4.48 -12.24
N TYR A 188 6.83 4.40 -13.43
CA TYR A 188 7.76 5.42 -13.88
C TYR A 188 6.98 6.60 -14.47
N ASP A 189 7.37 7.81 -14.10
CA ASP A 189 6.89 9.01 -14.76
C ASP A 189 7.40 9.05 -16.22
N LEU A 190 6.47 9.21 -17.16
CA LEU A 190 6.77 9.10 -18.59
C LEU A 190 7.65 10.24 -19.12
N ILE A 191 7.73 11.35 -18.41
CA ILE A 191 8.51 12.53 -18.82
C ILE A 191 9.90 12.49 -18.21
N THR A 192 9.99 12.22 -16.91
CA THR A 192 11.25 12.26 -16.16
C THR A 192 11.95 10.91 -16.08
N GLY A 193 11.24 9.81 -16.31
CA GLY A 193 11.74 8.45 -16.11
C GLY A 193 11.99 8.08 -14.64
N LEU A 194 11.57 8.92 -13.68
CA LEU A 194 11.75 8.67 -12.25
C LEU A 194 10.58 7.89 -11.67
N PRO A 195 10.81 7.13 -10.59
CA PRO A 195 9.73 6.46 -9.86
C PRO A 195 8.71 7.46 -9.32
N ARG A 196 7.43 7.14 -9.45
CA ARG A 196 6.31 7.86 -8.85
C ARG A 196 5.38 6.89 -8.14
N LYS A 197 4.55 7.43 -7.27
CA LYS A 197 3.55 6.71 -6.49
C LYS A 197 2.27 7.52 -6.44
N ASP A 198 1.13 6.88 -6.73
CA ASP A 198 -0.17 7.54 -6.83
C ASP A 198 -1.21 6.79 -6.00
N PHE A 199 -1.92 7.52 -5.15
CA PHE A 199 -3.09 7.02 -4.44
C PHE A 199 -4.27 6.93 -5.41
N ASN A 200 -4.71 5.71 -5.70
CA ASN A 200 -5.80 5.41 -6.59
C ASN A 200 -6.99 4.82 -5.82
N THR A 201 -8.18 5.25 -6.18
CA THR A 201 -9.45 4.78 -5.61
C THR A 201 -10.33 4.20 -6.71
N TYR A 202 -11.06 3.12 -6.40
CA TYR A 202 -11.90 2.39 -7.33
C TYR A 202 -13.28 2.17 -6.73
N TYR A 203 -14.33 2.59 -7.44
CA TYR A 203 -15.71 2.41 -6.99
C TYR A 203 -16.53 1.65 -8.04
N PRO A 204 -17.35 0.69 -7.64
CA PRO A 204 -17.49 0.15 -6.29
C PRO A 204 -16.32 -0.72 -5.85
N ARG A 205 -15.54 -1.27 -6.79
CA ARG A 205 -14.38 -2.13 -6.52
C ARG A 205 -13.33 -2.03 -7.60
N SER A 206 -12.09 -2.36 -7.24
CA SER A 206 -10.99 -2.54 -8.18
C SER A 206 -11.24 -3.78 -9.06
N GLY A 207 -10.88 -3.68 -10.35
CA GLY A 207 -10.99 -4.78 -11.30
C GLY A 207 -12.08 -4.57 -12.36
N VAL A 208 -12.35 -5.62 -13.12
CA VAL A 208 -13.31 -5.61 -14.21
C VAL A 208 -14.59 -6.33 -13.78
N ALA A 209 -15.73 -5.65 -13.89
CA ALA A 209 -17.01 -6.26 -13.60
C ALA A 209 -17.30 -7.41 -14.58
N TYR A 210 -17.75 -8.55 -14.05
CA TYR A 210 -18.26 -9.63 -14.89
C TYR A 210 -19.55 -9.18 -15.60
N THR A 211 -19.50 -9.15 -16.93
CA THR A 211 -20.69 -8.97 -17.76
C THR A 211 -20.67 -9.99 -18.88
N THR A 212 -21.84 -10.46 -19.30
CA THR A 212 -21.97 -11.45 -20.40
C THR A 212 -21.42 -10.97 -21.74
N THR A 213 -21.16 -9.67 -21.87
CA THR A 213 -20.61 -9.03 -23.06
C THR A 213 -19.09 -8.78 -22.98
N ASN A 214 -18.47 -8.97 -21.83
CA ASN A 214 -17.03 -8.76 -21.67
C ASN A 214 -16.27 -10.04 -22.02
N ILE A 215 -15.69 -10.08 -23.23
CA ILE A 215 -14.93 -11.24 -23.75
C ILE A 215 -13.51 -11.38 -23.16
N ASN A 216 -13.03 -10.39 -22.39
CA ASN A 216 -11.69 -10.38 -21.82
C ASN A 216 -11.68 -10.85 -20.35
N ILE A 217 -12.72 -11.52 -19.89
CA ILE A 217 -12.76 -12.06 -18.53
C ILE A 217 -11.82 -13.25 -18.44
N PRO A 218 -10.89 -13.27 -17.46
CA PRO A 218 -10.09 -14.46 -17.22
C PRO A 218 -10.99 -15.63 -16.84
N VAL A 219 -10.92 -16.72 -17.60
CA VAL A 219 -11.60 -17.97 -17.30
C VAL A 219 -10.57 -18.94 -16.72
N PHE A 220 -10.86 -19.47 -15.52
CA PHE A 220 -10.04 -20.50 -14.87
C PHE A 220 -10.74 -21.86 -15.02
N GLU A 221 -10.10 -22.79 -15.69
CA GLU A 221 -10.66 -24.11 -15.98
C GLU A 221 -9.75 -25.23 -15.49
N PHE A 222 -10.35 -26.24 -14.84
CA PHE A 222 -9.73 -27.48 -14.40
C PHE A 222 -10.61 -28.66 -14.82
N PRO A 223 -10.03 -29.84 -15.22
CA PRO A 223 -8.61 -30.17 -15.33
C PRO A 223 -7.99 -29.86 -16.70
N ALA A 224 -8.76 -29.51 -17.72
CA ALA A 224 -8.28 -29.37 -19.09
C ALA A 224 -7.92 -27.93 -19.49
N GLY A 225 -8.04 -26.97 -18.58
CA GLY A 225 -7.83 -25.57 -18.82
C GLY A 225 -6.47 -25.02 -18.37
N ASN A 226 -6.46 -23.83 -17.85
CA ASN A 226 -5.27 -23.09 -17.43
C ASN A 226 -4.92 -23.25 -15.94
N MET A 227 -5.67 -24.05 -15.19
CA MET A 227 -5.38 -24.40 -13.80
C MET A 227 -4.72 -25.78 -13.72
N VAL A 228 -3.59 -25.86 -13.04
CA VAL A 228 -2.88 -27.12 -12.80
C VAL A 228 -3.42 -27.80 -11.55
N GLU A 229 -3.70 -27.01 -10.52
CA GLU A 229 -4.19 -27.43 -9.21
C GLU A 229 -4.98 -26.30 -8.58
N TYR A 230 -5.97 -26.62 -7.77
CA TYR A 230 -6.64 -25.64 -6.90
C TYR A 230 -7.01 -26.29 -5.57
N GLU A 231 -6.99 -25.46 -4.52
CA GLU A 231 -7.50 -25.79 -3.20
C GLU A 231 -8.70 -24.89 -2.90
N TYR A 232 -9.77 -25.47 -2.39
CA TYR A 232 -10.97 -24.76 -2.02
C TYR A 232 -11.24 -24.95 -0.52
N PRO A 233 -10.64 -24.12 0.36
CA PRO A 233 -10.88 -24.21 1.78
C PRO A 233 -12.28 -23.67 2.13
N GLU A 234 -13.01 -24.40 2.95
CA GLU A 234 -14.26 -23.95 3.55
C GLU A 234 -14.05 -23.84 5.07
N ASP A 235 -14.16 -22.64 5.61
CA ASP A 235 -14.02 -22.37 7.04
C ASP A 235 -15.35 -21.81 7.59
N GLY A 236 -16.02 -22.61 8.38
CA GLY A 236 -17.26 -22.23 9.06
C GLY A 236 -17.07 -21.69 10.48
N SER A 237 -15.84 -21.46 10.93
CA SER A 237 -15.54 -21.09 12.33
C SER A 237 -16.16 -19.76 12.76
N LEU A 238 -16.47 -18.87 11.82
CA LEU A 238 -17.10 -17.57 12.06
C LEU A 238 -18.59 -17.53 11.70
N VAL A 239 -19.18 -18.66 11.30
CA VAL A 239 -20.60 -18.72 10.97
C VAL A 239 -21.42 -18.71 12.27
N ALA A 240 -22.33 -17.75 12.40
CA ALA A 240 -23.26 -17.64 13.50
C ALA A 240 -24.70 -17.79 13.00
N ASN A 241 -25.47 -18.71 13.61
CA ASN A 241 -26.89 -18.89 13.31
C ASN A 241 -27.77 -17.85 14.03
N THR A 242 -27.21 -17.21 15.07
CA THR A 242 -27.91 -16.21 15.87
C THR A 242 -26.94 -15.13 16.29
N MET A 243 -27.31 -13.87 16.11
CA MET A 243 -26.55 -12.72 16.56
C MET A 243 -27.34 -11.95 17.62
N TYR A 244 -26.71 -11.70 18.76
CA TYR A 244 -27.24 -10.82 19.80
C TYR A 244 -26.56 -9.46 19.70
N THR A 245 -27.31 -8.43 19.39
CA THR A 245 -26.81 -7.05 19.43
C THR A 245 -26.99 -6.50 20.84
N LEU A 246 -25.89 -6.08 21.44
CA LEU A 246 -25.90 -5.38 22.72
C LEU A 246 -25.85 -3.90 22.46
N GLY A 247 -26.86 -3.15 22.89
CA GLY A 247 -26.82 -1.69 22.92
C GLY A 247 -25.90 -1.19 24.04
N ALA A 248 -25.23 -0.05 23.82
CA ALA A 248 -24.50 0.65 24.88
C ALA A 248 -25.48 1.35 25.85
N GLY A 249 -26.36 0.59 26.47
CA GLY A 249 -27.23 1.10 27.53
C GLY A 249 -26.58 0.91 28.89
N SER A 250 -26.39 1.99 29.66
CA SER A 250 -26.15 1.87 31.10
C SER A 250 -27.34 1.18 31.75
N ASN A 251 -27.11 0.03 32.35
CA ASN A 251 -28.08 -0.50 33.33
C ASN A 251 -28.12 0.46 34.52
N GLU A 252 -29.07 1.38 34.50
CA GLU A 252 -29.61 1.95 35.74
C GLU A 252 -30.86 1.15 36.05
N GLY A 253 -30.72 0.13 36.89
CA GLY A 253 -31.80 -0.54 37.60
C GLY A 253 -31.85 -0.05 39.00
#